data_e5cd39286e27a1a0332c2346faf66f03
#
_entry.id   e5cd39286e27a1a0332c2346faf66f03
#
_cell.length_a   1.000
_cell.length_b   1.000
_cell.length_c   1.000
_cell.angle_alpha   90.00
_cell.angle_beta   90.00
_cell.angle_gamma   90.00
#
_symmetry.space_group_name_H-M   'P 1'
#
loop_
_entity.id
_entity.type
_entity.pdbx_description
1 polymer ?
#
loop_
_entity_poly.entity_id
_entity_poly.type
_entity_poly.pdbx_seq_one_letter_code
_entity_poly.pdbx_strand_id
1 'polypeptide(L)'
;MYHNGGKNMQKLFYLAISHKAAEGGFWITFPDIPECMTQGDDMQQAYEMAVDALGLAITSKEEEGREIPVPSEPYQIALDPDLFCAVIEFDMLAYKKRSNSKAVKKTLSIPEWLNEEATALGVNFSQVLQEALIQKITKTI
;
A
#
# COMPACT_ATOMS: atom_id res chain seq x y z
N MET A 1 6.63 -0.02 18.11
CA MET A 1 7.35 -1.00 17.28
C MET A 1 6.34 -1.73 16.40
N TYR A 2 6.49 -1.61 15.12
CA TYR A 2 5.63 -2.33 14.19
C TYR A 2 6.08 -3.77 14.12
N HIS A 3 5.33 -4.67 14.73
CA HIS A 3 5.53 -6.09 14.54
C HIS A 3 4.98 -6.48 13.18
N ASN A 4 5.89 -6.62 12.26
CA ASN A 4 5.59 -7.02 10.91
C ASN A 4 5.44 -8.54 10.81
N GLY A 5 4.48 -9.06 11.52
CA GLY A 5 4.18 -10.49 11.49
C GLY A 5 3.51 -10.93 10.19
N GLY A 6 4.09 -10.60 9.04
CA GLY A 6 3.61 -11.07 7.74
C GLY A 6 2.22 -10.61 7.30
N LYS A 7 1.61 -9.72 8.07
CA LYS A 7 0.25 -9.22 7.79
C LYS A 7 0.28 -7.71 7.63
N ASN A 8 0.91 -7.26 6.59
CA ASN A 8 1.06 -5.84 6.28
C ASN A 8 -0.21 -5.22 5.72
N MET A 9 -1.30 -5.35 6.48
CA MET A 9 -2.58 -4.73 6.13
C MET A 9 -2.77 -3.40 6.84
N GLN A 10 -1.76 -2.96 7.60
CA GLN A 10 -1.84 -1.70 8.34
C GLN A 10 -1.57 -0.51 7.44
N LYS A 11 -2.22 0.59 7.75
CA LYS A 11 -1.89 1.88 7.18
C LYS A 11 -0.65 2.43 7.85
N LEU A 12 0.27 2.93 7.06
CA LEU A 12 1.49 3.58 7.52
C LEU A 12 1.48 5.04 7.06
N PHE A 13 2.09 5.90 7.86
CA PHE A 13 2.11 7.34 7.58
C PHE A 13 3.56 7.79 7.53
N TYR A 14 4.05 8.06 6.34
CA TYR A 14 5.44 8.50 6.12
C TYR A 14 5.49 9.99 5.83
N LEU A 15 6.54 10.63 6.32
CA LEU A 15 6.82 12.01 5.99
C LEU A 15 7.43 12.10 4.59
N ALA A 16 6.91 13.01 3.81
CA ALA A 16 7.42 13.35 2.50
C ALA A 16 7.86 14.81 2.49
N ILE A 17 9.03 15.06 1.98
CA ILE A 17 9.57 16.41 1.86
C ILE A 17 9.45 16.85 0.41
N SER A 18 8.73 17.95 0.20
CA SER A 18 8.56 18.56 -1.11
C SER A 18 9.64 19.62 -1.33
N HIS A 19 10.32 19.50 -2.44
CA HIS A 19 11.35 20.44 -2.89
C HIS A 19 10.86 21.11 -4.17
N LYS A 20 10.94 22.43 -4.21
CA LYS A 20 10.59 23.16 -5.42
C LYS A 20 11.70 22.97 -6.46
N ALA A 21 11.33 22.52 -7.64
CA ALA A 21 12.26 22.39 -8.74
C ALA A 21 12.51 23.72 -9.42
N ALA A 22 13.75 24.00 -9.81
CA ALA A 22 14.12 25.25 -10.48
C ALA A 22 13.41 25.43 -11.84
N GLU A 23 13.10 24.33 -12.50
CA GLU A 23 12.46 24.29 -13.82
C GLU A 23 10.93 24.24 -13.75
N GLY A 24 10.36 24.32 -12.56
CA GLY A 24 8.93 24.14 -12.29
C GLY A 24 8.63 22.75 -11.77
N GLY A 25 7.49 22.63 -11.10
CA GLY A 25 7.10 21.38 -10.45
C GLY A 25 7.80 21.12 -9.12
N PHE A 26 7.71 19.89 -8.66
CA PHE A 26 8.21 19.47 -7.35
C PHE A 26 8.92 18.14 -7.46
N TRP A 27 9.92 17.93 -6.62
CA TRP A 27 10.48 16.61 -6.37
C TRP A 27 10.28 16.25 -4.89
N ILE A 28 10.04 14.99 -4.63
CA ILE A 28 9.62 14.48 -3.33
C ILE A 28 10.65 13.48 -2.84
N THR A 29 11.06 13.62 -1.58
CA THR A 29 11.92 12.66 -0.89
C THR A 29 11.24 12.15 0.37
N PHE A 30 11.64 10.97 0.82
CA PHE A 30 11.14 10.37 2.05
C PHE A 30 12.32 10.17 3.00
N PRO A 31 12.38 10.90 4.13
CA PRO A 31 13.50 10.76 5.08
C PRO A 31 13.72 9.34 5.58
N ASP A 32 12.64 8.59 5.78
CA ASP A 32 12.71 7.22 6.29
C ASP A 32 13.03 6.18 5.22
N ILE A 33 12.95 6.56 3.95
CA ILE A 33 13.18 5.68 2.81
C ILE A 33 14.04 6.43 1.79
N PRO A 34 15.36 6.58 2.05
CA PRO A 34 16.24 7.43 1.23
C PRO A 34 16.29 7.06 -0.25
N GLU A 35 16.07 5.79 -0.58
CA GLU A 35 16.01 5.32 -1.96
C GLU A 35 14.74 5.71 -2.71
N CYS A 36 13.72 6.18 -1.98
CA CYS A 36 12.44 6.57 -2.55
C CYS A 36 12.46 8.06 -2.90
N MET A 37 12.39 8.36 -4.18
CA MET A 37 12.35 9.72 -4.70
C MET A 37 11.45 9.76 -5.92
N THR A 38 10.71 10.85 -6.07
CA THR A 38 9.86 11.05 -7.24
C THR A 38 9.70 12.52 -7.56
N GLN A 39 8.97 12.83 -8.61
CA GLN A 39 8.72 14.20 -9.04
C GLN A 39 7.34 14.32 -9.67
N GLY A 40 6.83 15.54 -9.77
CA GLY A 40 5.59 15.85 -10.44
C GLY A 40 5.58 17.30 -10.90
N ASP A 41 4.82 17.58 -11.95
CA ASP A 41 4.74 18.91 -12.54
C ASP A 41 3.83 19.85 -11.73
N ASP A 42 2.87 19.28 -11.03
CA ASP A 42 1.97 19.98 -10.11
C ASP A 42 1.76 19.19 -8.82
N MET A 43 1.01 19.73 -7.89
CA MET A 43 0.78 19.11 -6.59
C MET A 43 0.00 17.80 -6.70
N GLN A 44 -0.96 17.70 -7.60
CA GLN A 44 -1.72 16.46 -7.79
C GLN A 44 -0.82 15.35 -8.30
N GLN A 45 -0.08 15.62 -9.36
CA GLN A 45 0.84 14.65 -9.94
C GLN A 45 1.94 14.26 -8.95
N ALA A 46 2.52 15.23 -8.25
CA ALA A 46 3.54 14.96 -7.24
C ALA A 46 3.02 14.04 -6.14
N TYR A 47 1.78 14.25 -5.68
CA TYR A 47 1.15 13.39 -4.69
C TYR A 47 0.93 11.96 -5.21
N GLU A 48 0.36 11.83 -6.40
CA GLU A 48 0.11 10.53 -7.02
C GLU A 48 1.40 9.74 -7.23
N MET A 49 2.42 10.41 -7.73
CA MET A 49 3.75 9.81 -7.92
C MET A 49 4.42 9.45 -6.59
N ALA A 50 4.21 10.26 -5.55
CA ALA A 50 4.75 9.96 -4.22
C ALA A 50 4.11 8.70 -3.63
N VAL A 51 2.80 8.55 -3.75
CA VAL A 51 2.10 7.33 -3.29
C VAL A 51 2.58 6.10 -4.06
N ASP A 52 2.74 6.20 -5.37
CA ASP A 52 3.20 5.08 -6.19
C ASP A 52 4.66 4.70 -5.89
N ALA A 53 5.53 5.68 -5.77
CA ALA A 53 6.94 5.44 -5.43
C ALA A 53 7.08 4.80 -4.03
N LEU A 54 6.30 5.29 -3.07
CA LEU A 54 6.26 4.74 -1.72
C LEU A 54 5.77 3.30 -1.74
N GLY A 55 4.69 3.03 -2.47
CA GLY A 55 4.14 1.68 -2.64
C GLY A 55 5.16 0.71 -3.23
N LEU A 56 5.86 1.12 -4.27
CA LEU A 56 6.90 0.30 -4.88
C LEU A 56 8.05 0.02 -3.91
N ALA A 57 8.52 1.03 -3.19
CA ALA A 57 9.61 0.89 -2.22
C ALA A 57 9.24 -0.06 -1.07
N ILE A 58 8.04 0.10 -0.50
CA ILE A 58 7.58 -0.73 0.61
C ILE A 58 7.34 -2.18 0.17
N THR A 59 6.66 -2.39 -0.95
CA THR A 59 6.41 -3.75 -1.46
C THR A 59 7.71 -4.46 -1.85
N SER A 60 8.66 -3.75 -2.43
CA SER A 60 9.97 -4.31 -2.76
C SER A 60 10.71 -4.78 -1.49
N LYS A 61 10.69 -3.97 -0.43
CA LYS A 61 11.29 -4.36 0.85
C LYS A 61 10.61 -5.59 1.45
N GLU A 62 9.28 -5.66 1.37
CA GLU A 62 8.52 -6.80 1.86
C GLU A 62 8.88 -8.08 1.09
N GLU A 63 8.90 -8.01 -0.24
CA GLU A 63 9.24 -9.15 -1.11
C GLU A 63 10.66 -9.65 -0.89
N GLU A 64 11.59 -8.74 -0.62
CA GLU A 64 12.99 -9.07 -0.35
C GLU A 64 13.24 -9.51 1.11
N GLY A 65 12.20 -9.54 1.94
CA GLY A 65 12.32 -9.86 3.36
C GLY A 65 13.07 -8.81 4.17
N ARG A 66 13.19 -7.58 3.65
CA ARG A 66 13.82 -6.46 4.35
C ARG A 66 12.83 -5.83 5.31
N GLU A 67 13.36 -5.22 6.35
CA GLU A 67 12.57 -4.51 7.33
C GLU A 67 11.92 -3.26 6.72
N ILE A 68 10.62 -3.08 7.02
CA ILE A 68 9.89 -1.88 6.64
C ILE A 68 10.23 -0.78 7.64
N PRO A 69 10.72 0.38 7.18
CA PRO A 69 11.12 1.45 8.08
C PRO A 69 9.96 1.95 8.95
N VAL A 70 10.27 2.20 10.22
CA VAL A 70 9.33 2.84 11.13
C VAL A 70 9.25 4.32 10.78
N PRO A 71 8.05 4.88 10.57
CA PRO A 71 7.90 6.30 10.28
C PRO A 71 8.46 7.19 11.40
N SER A 72 9.24 8.20 11.03
CA SER A 72 9.75 9.20 11.97
C SER A 72 8.63 10.13 12.42
N GLU A 73 8.79 10.66 13.63
CA GLU A 73 7.92 11.72 14.13
C GLU A 73 8.24 13.05 13.42
N PRO A 74 7.22 13.89 13.10
CA PRO A 74 7.44 15.15 12.39
C PRO A 74 8.45 16.08 13.09
N TYR A 75 8.49 16.06 14.40
CA TYR A 75 9.39 16.92 15.18
C TYR A 75 10.85 16.48 15.15
N GLN A 76 11.14 15.28 14.67
CA GLN A 76 12.50 14.76 14.56
C GLN A 76 13.21 15.23 13.27
N ILE A 77 12.45 15.86 12.37
CA ILE A 77 12.95 16.26 11.07
C ILE A 77 13.12 17.78 11.03
N ALA A 78 14.35 18.22 10.87
CA ALA A 78 14.65 19.64 10.65
C ALA A 78 14.47 19.96 9.17
N LEU A 79 13.69 20.99 8.88
CA LEU A 79 13.44 21.45 7.51
C LEU A 79 14.00 22.84 7.31
N ASP A 80 14.62 23.06 6.16
CA ASP A 80 14.93 24.38 5.67
C ASP A 80 13.62 25.15 5.36
N PRO A 81 13.63 26.50 5.47
CA PRO A 81 12.42 27.30 5.26
C PRO A 81 11.73 27.14 3.90
N ASP A 82 12.50 26.73 2.89
CA ASP A 82 11.98 26.58 1.53
C ASP A 82 11.40 25.18 1.25
N LEU A 83 11.45 24.29 2.23
CA LEU A 83 10.94 22.93 2.11
C LEU A 83 9.58 22.80 2.75
N PHE A 84 8.76 21.95 2.18
CA PHE A 84 7.45 21.63 2.67
C PHE A 84 7.37 20.17 3.06
N CYS A 85 6.88 19.89 4.26
CA CYS A 85 6.70 18.53 4.75
C CYS A 85 5.22 18.16 4.73
N ALA A 86 4.91 17.02 4.16
CA ALA A 86 3.58 16.45 4.15
C ALA A 86 3.62 15.03 4.70
N VAL A 87 2.48 14.58 5.22
CA VAL A 87 2.31 13.19 5.63
C VAL A 87 1.60 12.45 4.54
N ILE A 88 2.19 11.35 4.08
CA ILE A 88 1.61 10.48 3.06
C ILE A 88 1.11 9.21 3.74
N GLU A 89 -0.18 8.96 3.62
CA GLU A 89 -0.78 7.70 4.04
C GLU A 89 -0.43 6.61 3.02
N PHE A 90 0.11 5.51 3.51
CA PHE A 90 0.33 4.32 2.70
C PHE A 90 -0.57 3.20 3.19
N ASP A 91 -1.51 2.79 2.34
CA ASP A 91 -2.39 1.66 2.57
C ASP A 91 -1.92 0.50 1.68
N MET A 92 -1.25 -0.47 2.28
CA MET A 92 -0.70 -1.63 1.59
C MET A 92 -1.79 -2.41 0.84
N LEU A 93 -2.95 -2.59 1.47
CA LEU A 93 -4.05 -3.33 0.86
C LEU A 93 -4.60 -2.61 -0.37
N ALA A 94 -4.83 -1.30 -0.24
CA ALA A 94 -5.31 -0.49 -1.37
C ALA A 94 -4.30 -0.48 -2.53
N TYR A 95 -3.01 -0.39 -2.21
CA TYR A 95 -1.95 -0.45 -3.22
C TYR A 95 -1.95 -1.79 -3.95
N LYS A 96 -2.02 -2.90 -3.23
CA LYS A 96 -2.06 -4.25 -3.81
C LYS A 96 -3.29 -4.47 -4.68
N LYS A 97 -4.45 -3.95 -4.27
CA LYS A 97 -5.68 -4.02 -5.08
C LYS A 97 -5.54 -3.34 -6.43
N ARG A 98 -4.85 -2.19 -6.47
CA ARG A 98 -4.64 -1.46 -7.73
C ARG A 98 -3.58 -2.09 -8.62
N SER A 99 -2.48 -2.52 -8.02
CA SER A 99 -1.30 -2.96 -8.77
C SER A 99 -1.26 -4.47 -9.04
N ASN A 100 -2.04 -5.25 -8.32
CA ASN A 100 -1.96 -6.71 -8.35
C ASN A 100 -3.34 -7.36 -8.31
N SER A 101 -4.22 -6.94 -9.23
CA SER A 101 -5.60 -7.43 -9.31
C SER A 101 -5.82 -8.56 -10.31
N LYS A 102 -4.73 -9.09 -10.90
CA LYS A 102 -4.82 -10.21 -11.84
C LYS A 102 -5.42 -11.44 -11.17
N ALA A 103 -6.43 -12.03 -11.80
CA ALA A 103 -7.08 -13.23 -11.30
C ALA A 103 -6.13 -14.43 -11.29
N VAL A 104 -6.17 -15.17 -10.19
CA VAL A 104 -5.41 -16.41 -10.00
C VAL A 104 -6.40 -17.56 -9.80
N LYS A 105 -6.22 -18.66 -10.53
CA LYS A 105 -7.04 -19.85 -10.34
C LYS A 105 -6.65 -20.55 -9.05
N LYS A 106 -7.66 -20.96 -8.28
CA LYS A 106 -7.47 -21.73 -7.06
C LYS A 106 -8.42 -22.93 -7.04
N THR A 107 -7.85 -24.12 -6.90
CA THR A 107 -8.63 -25.34 -6.79
C THR A 107 -8.88 -25.63 -5.31
N LEU A 108 -10.15 -25.75 -4.93
CA LEU A 108 -10.58 -25.94 -3.56
C LEU A 108 -11.54 -27.11 -3.47
N SER A 109 -11.60 -27.76 -2.30
CA SER A 109 -12.53 -28.83 -2.00
C SER A 109 -13.56 -28.36 -1.00
N ILE A 110 -14.83 -28.70 -1.25
CA ILE A 110 -15.92 -28.48 -0.32
C ILE A 110 -16.73 -29.79 -0.21
N PRO A 111 -17.53 -29.99 0.86
CA PRO A 111 -18.40 -31.15 0.97
C PRO A 111 -19.36 -31.24 -0.21
N GLU A 112 -19.65 -32.46 -0.64
CA GLU A 112 -20.54 -32.72 -1.79
C GLU A 112 -21.93 -32.09 -1.60
N TRP A 113 -22.51 -32.26 -0.43
CA TRP A 113 -23.82 -31.70 -0.14
C TRP A 113 -23.87 -30.17 -0.27
N LEU A 114 -22.81 -29.51 0.18
CA LEU A 114 -22.70 -28.05 0.10
C LEU A 114 -22.57 -27.59 -1.36
N ASN A 115 -21.81 -28.31 -2.15
CA ASN A 115 -21.68 -28.05 -3.57
C ASN A 115 -23.02 -28.18 -4.29
N GLU A 116 -23.77 -29.23 -3.99
CA GLU A 116 -25.10 -29.47 -4.59
C GLU A 116 -26.09 -28.36 -4.26
N GLU A 117 -26.20 -27.99 -2.98
CA GLU A 117 -27.11 -26.95 -2.52
C GLU A 117 -26.75 -25.57 -3.10
N ALA A 118 -25.49 -25.22 -3.06
CA ALA A 118 -25.02 -23.93 -3.59
C ALA A 118 -25.20 -23.83 -5.11
N THR A 119 -24.94 -24.92 -5.81
CA THR A 119 -25.18 -25.00 -7.27
C THR A 119 -26.63 -24.85 -7.61
N ALA A 120 -27.51 -25.51 -6.86
CA ALA A 120 -28.97 -25.44 -7.04
C ALA A 120 -29.50 -24.00 -6.85
N LEU A 121 -28.86 -23.22 -5.95
CA LEU A 121 -29.23 -21.83 -5.71
C LEU A 121 -28.56 -20.85 -6.72
N GLY A 122 -27.75 -21.33 -7.64
CA GLY A 122 -27.08 -20.49 -8.61
C GLY A 122 -25.98 -19.61 -8.02
N VAL A 123 -25.35 -20.04 -6.93
CA VAL A 123 -24.30 -19.27 -6.24
C VAL A 123 -23.06 -19.11 -7.12
N ASN A 124 -22.56 -17.90 -7.21
CA ASN A 124 -21.26 -17.64 -7.82
C ASN A 124 -20.14 -17.92 -6.79
N PHE A 125 -19.52 -19.09 -6.90
CA PHE A 125 -18.50 -19.55 -5.95
C PHE A 125 -17.29 -18.61 -5.87
N SER A 126 -16.83 -18.11 -7.00
CA SER A 126 -15.68 -17.19 -7.02
C SER A 126 -15.97 -15.89 -6.29
N GLN A 127 -17.16 -15.34 -6.49
CA GLN A 127 -17.56 -14.11 -5.82
C GLN A 127 -17.70 -14.31 -4.30
N VAL A 128 -18.39 -15.38 -3.90
CA VAL A 128 -18.59 -15.71 -2.47
C VAL A 128 -17.25 -15.92 -1.78
N LEU A 129 -16.31 -16.63 -2.43
CA LEU A 129 -14.98 -16.85 -1.89
C LEU A 129 -14.22 -15.55 -1.71
N GLN A 130 -14.24 -14.66 -2.70
CA GLN A 130 -13.57 -13.37 -2.62
C GLN A 130 -14.15 -12.51 -1.48
N GLU A 131 -15.45 -12.44 -1.37
CA GLU A 131 -16.13 -11.70 -0.30
C GLU A 131 -15.77 -12.23 1.08
N ALA A 132 -15.76 -13.55 1.26
CA ALA A 132 -15.39 -14.18 2.51
C ALA A 132 -13.91 -13.92 2.89
N LEU A 133 -13.03 -14.00 1.91
CA LEU A 133 -11.60 -13.72 2.13
C LEU A 133 -11.35 -12.26 2.49
N ILE A 134 -12.02 -11.33 1.82
CA ILE A 134 -11.92 -9.90 2.11
C ILE A 134 -12.38 -9.63 3.54
N GLN A 135 -13.51 -10.19 3.95
CA GLN A 135 -14.01 -10.06 5.32
C GLN A 135 -13.02 -10.61 6.34
N LYS A 136 -12.42 -11.76 6.06
CA LYS A 136 -11.46 -12.40 6.95
C LYS A 136 -10.19 -11.56 7.12
N ILE A 137 -9.68 -11.03 6.03
CA ILE A 137 -8.49 -10.16 6.03
C ILE A 137 -8.79 -8.87 6.78
N THR A 138 -9.94 -8.24 6.51
CA THR A 138 -10.33 -6.97 7.12
C THR A 138 -10.50 -7.09 8.63
N LYS A 139 -11.02 -8.20 9.13
CA LYS A 139 -11.18 -8.45 10.57
C LYS A 139 -9.85 -8.68 11.28
N THR A 140 -8.79 -9.01 10.56
CA THR A 140 -7.47 -9.31 11.13
C THR A 140 -6.58 -8.07 11.22
N ILE A 141 -6.98 -6.97 10.60
CA ILE A 141 -6.24 -5.70 10.59
C ILE A 141 -6.38 -4.98 11.92
#